data_b942ad980070ed84a077c1f7bdc00ea0
#
_entry.id   b942ad980070ed84a077c1f7bdc00ea0
#
_cell.length_a   1.000
_cell.length_b   1.000
_cell.length_c   1.000
_cell.angle_alpha   90.00
_cell.angle_beta   90.00
_cell.angle_gamma   90.00
#
_symmetry.space_group_name_H-M   'P 1'
#
loop_
_entity.id
_entity.type
_entity.pdbx_description
1 polymer ?
#
loop_
_entity_poly.entity_id
_entity_poly.type
_entity_poly.pdbx_seq_one_letter_code
_entity_poly.pdbx_strand_id
1 'polypeptide(L)'
;VGDVRTGGRVGVVGGARVGAARVGAAGIGAVLLGGCAILGPGPDATPVPTAVATASADPSDTGDAAAAPTAVPLTVGDLTVTWSVPAGAPVPTPTADEDGATTLDVTVGADGTALTITPPAGTTAAALADGSVVLRRDGAFVAGITSVRTANVTAPAASVQADGAVVWAGQTGASAAVTLATVAVRDATWAERGDEGGLSLMVEPSTWARSGGLAVDEGLWAQLTAIAPDAATQAVHDQLTCHTIGAPDKDTWNLEPWRPDVGLLATLSARCNPEP
;
A
#
# COMPACT_ATOMS: atom_id res chain seq x y z
N VAL A 1 -69.12 -2.89 18.85
CA VAL A 1 -69.77 -4.19 18.88
C VAL A 1 -68.98 -5.15 18.04
N GLY A 2 -68.48 -6.21 18.69
CA GLY A 2 -67.92 -7.44 18.12
C GLY A 2 -66.42 -7.37 17.93
N ASP A 3 -65.58 -7.75 18.78
CA ASP A 3 -65.32 -9.00 19.57
C ASP A 3 -64.76 -10.14 18.70
N VAL A 4 -63.51 -10.52 19.04
CA VAL A 4 -63.02 -11.80 19.53
C VAL A 4 -62.38 -12.79 18.54
N ARG A 5 -61.18 -13.15 18.97
CA ARG A 5 -60.52 -14.51 19.09
C ARG A 5 -59.61 -14.95 17.98
N THR A 6 -58.41 -15.18 18.44
CA THR A 6 -57.65 -16.35 18.95
C THR A 6 -56.99 -17.08 17.81
N GLY A 7 -55.75 -17.30 17.83
CA GLY A 7 -54.92 -18.14 18.67
C GLY A 7 -54.18 -19.12 17.77
N GLY A 8 -52.93 -19.33 17.93
CA GLY A 8 -52.17 -20.31 17.16
C GLY A 8 -50.74 -20.32 17.57
N ARG A 9 -50.46 -21.11 18.50
CA ARG A 9 -49.32 -21.69 19.16
C ARG A 9 -48.30 -22.36 18.22
N VAL A 10 -47.02 -22.06 18.52
CA VAL A 10 -45.93 -23.03 18.81
C VAL A 10 -45.43 -23.95 17.66
N GLY A 11 -44.18 -23.77 17.36
CA GLY A 11 -43.32 -24.71 16.69
C GLY A 11 -41.87 -24.44 17.02
N VAL A 12 -41.42 -24.99 18.16
CA VAL A 12 -39.99 -25.17 18.51
C VAL A 12 -39.59 -26.55 17.99
N VAL A 13 -38.54 -26.67 17.19
CA VAL A 13 -37.63 -27.81 16.96
C VAL A 13 -36.61 -27.26 15.94
N GLY A 14 -35.31 -27.41 16.02
CA GLY A 14 -34.43 -28.26 16.75
C GLY A 14 -33.02 -27.82 16.39
N GLY A 15 -32.12 -27.97 17.30
CA GLY A 15 -30.72 -27.64 17.18
C GLY A 15 -30.01 -28.53 16.15
N ALA A 16 -29.04 -27.92 15.47
CA ALA A 16 -28.03 -28.61 14.71
C ALA A 16 -26.64 -28.27 15.25
N ARG A 17 -25.94 -29.31 15.54
CA ARG A 17 -24.70 -29.43 16.30
C ARG A 17 -23.52 -28.82 15.56
N VAL A 18 -22.68 -28.13 16.35
CA VAL A 18 -21.32 -27.76 16.04
C VAL A 18 -20.48 -28.99 15.73
N GLY A 19 -19.98 -29.09 14.52
CA GLY A 19 -18.98 -30.08 14.11
C GLY A 19 -17.58 -29.46 14.20
N ALA A 20 -16.84 -29.83 15.23
CA ALA A 20 -15.43 -29.54 15.35
C ALA A 20 -14.63 -30.44 14.42
N ALA A 21 -14.00 -29.91 13.41
CA ALA A 21 -13.02 -30.60 12.59
C ALA A 21 -11.64 -30.48 13.26
N ARG A 22 -11.11 -31.64 13.63
CA ARG A 22 -9.77 -31.82 14.21
C ARG A 22 -8.72 -31.67 13.11
N VAL A 23 -7.72 -30.84 13.38
CA VAL A 23 -6.46 -30.76 12.64
C VAL A 23 -5.63 -32.00 12.95
N GLY A 24 -5.34 -32.80 11.95
CA GLY A 24 -4.41 -33.92 11.99
C GLY A 24 -2.98 -33.43 11.77
N ALA A 25 -2.15 -33.64 12.76
CA ALA A 25 -0.70 -33.57 12.65
C ALA A 25 -0.15 -34.94 12.20
N ALA A 26 0.64 -34.92 11.14
CA ALA A 26 1.54 -36.03 10.75
C ALA A 26 2.69 -35.38 9.99
N GLY A 27 3.93 -35.64 10.18
CA GLY A 27 4.66 -36.75 10.76
C GLY A 27 6.07 -36.58 10.24
N ILE A 28 7.01 -36.54 11.16
CA ILE A 28 8.46 -36.41 10.96
C ILE A 28 8.97 -37.65 10.23
N GLY A 29 9.75 -37.46 9.17
CA GLY A 29 10.53 -38.51 8.50
C GLY A 29 11.98 -38.13 8.40
N ALA A 30 12.77 -38.48 9.39
CA ALA A 30 14.21 -38.48 9.35
C ALA A 30 14.69 -39.75 8.64
N VAL A 31 15.55 -39.63 7.64
CA VAL A 31 16.34 -40.74 7.12
C VAL A 31 17.80 -40.37 7.23
N LEU A 32 18.43 -41.00 8.21
CA LEU A 32 19.89 -41.15 8.36
C LEU A 32 20.32 -42.43 7.66
N LEU A 33 21.30 -42.37 6.76
CA LEU A 33 22.20 -43.46 6.33
C LEU A 33 23.50 -42.78 5.96
N GLY A 34 24.58 -42.85 6.63
CA GLY A 34 25.36 -43.94 7.15
C GLY A 34 26.18 -44.61 6.04
N GLY A 35 27.45 -44.15 5.83
CA GLY A 35 28.40 -44.78 4.94
C GLY A 35 29.81 -44.37 5.28
N CYS A 36 30.42 -45.11 6.23
CA CYS A 36 31.87 -45.14 6.43
C CYS A 36 32.55 -45.88 5.25
N ALA A 37 33.57 -45.31 4.69
CA ALA A 37 34.54 -46.07 3.90
C ALA A 37 35.96 -45.67 4.30
N ILE A 38 36.73 -46.69 4.51
CA ILE A 38 37.97 -46.96 5.19
C ILE A 38 39.20 -46.39 4.45
N LEU A 39 40.15 -45.91 5.25
CA LEU A 39 41.51 -45.54 4.89
C LEU A 39 42.33 -46.72 4.32
N GLY A 40 43.10 -46.47 3.26
CA GLY A 40 44.25 -47.24 2.84
C GLY A 40 45.41 -46.31 2.54
N PRO A 41 46.62 -46.59 3.01
CA PRO A 41 47.81 -45.80 2.69
C PRO A 41 48.43 -46.23 1.37
N GLY A 42 48.70 -45.29 0.49
CA GLY A 42 49.47 -45.52 -0.75
C GLY A 42 50.70 -44.61 -0.81
N PRO A 43 51.75 -45.03 -1.53
CA PRO A 43 53.13 -44.64 -1.26
C PRO A 43 53.58 -43.35 -1.97
N ASP A 44 54.62 -42.78 -1.42
CA ASP A 44 55.56 -41.76 -1.87
C ASP A 44 55.46 -41.27 -3.33
N ALA A 45 55.12 -39.98 -3.48
CA ALA A 45 55.39 -39.24 -4.71
C ALA A 45 56.45 -38.17 -4.47
N THR A 46 57.51 -38.29 -5.17
CA THR A 46 58.62 -37.36 -5.29
C THR A 46 58.20 -35.97 -5.72
N PRO A 47 58.84 -34.87 -5.23
CA PRO A 47 58.48 -33.52 -5.59
C PRO A 47 58.94 -33.20 -7.02
N VAL A 48 57.96 -32.75 -7.83
CA VAL A 48 58.17 -32.12 -9.13
C VAL A 48 58.44 -30.63 -8.89
N PRO A 49 59.44 -30.00 -9.52
CA PRO A 49 59.74 -28.59 -9.34
C PRO A 49 58.58 -27.74 -9.97
N THR A 50 57.96 -26.92 -9.17
CA THR A 50 56.97 -25.96 -9.60
C THR A 50 57.61 -24.82 -10.38
N ALA A 51 57.39 -24.78 -11.68
CA ALA A 51 57.70 -23.60 -12.49
C ALA A 51 56.78 -22.45 -12.05
N VAL A 52 57.38 -21.40 -11.51
CA VAL A 52 56.70 -20.13 -11.23
C VAL A 52 56.42 -19.46 -12.58
N ALA A 53 55.20 -19.57 -13.06
CA ALA A 53 54.70 -18.73 -14.13
C ALA A 53 54.37 -17.35 -13.56
N THR A 54 55.26 -16.38 -13.85
CA THR A 54 54.95 -14.96 -13.65
C THR A 54 53.87 -14.60 -14.66
N ALA A 55 52.62 -14.60 -14.24
CA ALA A 55 51.53 -14.00 -14.99
C ALA A 55 51.70 -12.48 -14.90
N SER A 56 52.09 -11.87 -16.01
CA SER A 56 51.97 -10.44 -16.22
C SER A 56 50.44 -10.11 -16.16
N ALA A 57 50.03 -9.44 -15.11
CA ALA A 57 48.70 -8.82 -15.06
C ALA A 57 48.66 -7.72 -16.12
N ASP A 58 47.84 -7.91 -17.12
CA ASP A 58 47.46 -6.89 -18.08
C ASP A 58 46.57 -5.87 -17.35
N PRO A 59 46.93 -4.58 -17.24
CA PRO A 59 46.12 -3.58 -16.49
C PRO A 59 45.04 -2.96 -17.38
N SER A 60 44.33 -3.76 -18.18
CA SER A 60 43.32 -3.24 -19.13
C SER A 60 41.91 -3.80 -18.91
N ASP A 61 41.61 -4.40 -17.77
CA ASP A 61 40.22 -4.66 -17.40
C ASP A 61 39.72 -3.52 -16.47
N THR A 62 39.54 -2.34 -17.07
CA THR A 62 38.61 -1.35 -16.53
C THR A 62 37.20 -1.88 -16.77
N GLY A 63 36.82 -2.87 -15.95
CA GLY A 63 35.43 -3.25 -15.85
C GLY A 63 34.63 -1.98 -15.62
N ASP A 64 33.77 -1.70 -16.58
CA ASP A 64 32.79 -0.58 -16.51
C ASP A 64 32.02 -0.76 -15.21
N ALA A 65 32.45 -0.08 -14.15
CA ALA A 65 31.77 -0.09 -12.87
C ALA A 65 30.43 0.55 -13.13
N ALA A 66 29.38 -0.28 -13.20
CA ALA A 66 28.02 0.18 -13.38
C ALA A 66 27.79 1.35 -12.42
N ALA A 67 27.49 2.52 -12.99
CA ALA A 67 27.29 3.73 -12.21
C ALA A 67 26.27 3.44 -11.11
N ALA A 68 26.62 3.75 -9.86
CA ALA A 68 25.69 3.54 -8.74
C ALA A 68 24.41 4.36 -8.98
N PRO A 69 23.23 3.88 -8.54
CA PRO A 69 21.98 4.62 -8.67
C PRO A 69 22.14 5.98 -7.99
N THR A 70 21.79 7.04 -8.70
CA THR A 70 21.86 8.41 -8.16
C THR A 70 20.64 8.65 -7.29
N ALA A 71 20.87 8.84 -6.00
CA ALA A 71 19.80 9.21 -5.05
C ALA A 71 19.49 10.70 -5.16
N VAL A 72 18.23 11.06 -5.34
CA VAL A 72 17.75 12.44 -5.53
C VAL A 72 16.74 12.79 -4.43
N PRO A 73 16.85 13.94 -3.76
CA PRO A 73 15.82 14.38 -2.82
C PRO A 73 14.55 14.81 -3.55
N LEU A 74 13.39 14.50 -2.98
CA LEU A 74 12.07 14.94 -3.41
C LEU A 74 11.31 15.48 -2.20
N THR A 75 10.92 16.74 -2.25
CA THR A 75 10.12 17.38 -1.21
C THR A 75 8.68 17.52 -1.68
N VAL A 76 7.74 16.99 -0.88
CA VAL A 76 6.30 17.07 -1.08
C VAL A 76 5.68 17.58 0.22
N GLY A 77 5.12 18.79 0.22
CA GLY A 77 4.75 19.49 1.45
C GLY A 77 5.95 19.61 2.38
N ASP A 78 5.78 19.17 3.63
CA ASP A 78 6.85 19.19 4.65
C ASP A 78 7.68 17.89 4.70
N LEU A 79 7.41 16.94 3.80
CA LEU A 79 8.12 15.67 3.75
C LEU A 79 9.19 15.69 2.66
N THR A 80 10.44 15.40 3.04
CA THR A 80 11.51 15.14 2.07
C THR A 80 11.88 13.67 2.11
N VAL A 81 11.68 12.97 0.99
CA VAL A 81 12.14 11.60 0.75
C VAL A 81 13.36 11.61 -0.16
N THR A 82 14.11 10.52 -0.18
CA THR A 82 15.13 10.31 -1.21
C THR A 82 14.62 9.25 -2.17
N TRP A 83 14.76 9.47 -3.47
CA TRP A 83 14.38 8.49 -4.47
C TRP A 83 15.52 8.22 -5.44
N SER A 84 15.48 7.05 -6.08
CA SER A 84 16.42 6.63 -7.11
C SER A 84 15.77 5.69 -8.11
N VAL A 85 16.30 5.67 -9.32
CA VAL A 85 16.01 4.66 -10.35
C VAL A 85 17.25 3.78 -10.56
N PRO A 86 17.10 2.58 -11.16
CA PRO A 86 18.23 1.73 -11.50
C PRO A 86 19.28 2.44 -12.34
N ALA A 87 20.52 2.02 -12.18
CA ALA A 87 21.63 2.55 -12.97
C ALA A 87 21.35 2.42 -14.47
N GLY A 88 21.53 3.50 -15.22
CA GLY A 88 21.27 3.55 -16.66
C GLY A 88 19.80 3.70 -17.06
N ALA A 89 18.86 3.68 -16.11
CA ALA A 89 17.47 4.00 -16.39
C ALA A 89 17.31 5.51 -16.61
N PRO A 90 16.35 5.95 -17.45
CA PRO A 90 16.00 7.36 -17.57
C PRO A 90 15.54 7.90 -16.21
N VAL A 91 16.09 9.03 -15.79
CA VAL A 91 15.67 9.71 -14.56
C VAL A 91 14.38 10.48 -14.87
N PRO A 92 13.23 10.14 -14.24
CA PRO A 92 11.98 10.85 -14.48
C PRO A 92 12.05 12.28 -13.96
N THR A 93 11.31 13.18 -14.64
CA THR A 93 11.10 14.53 -14.14
C THR A 93 9.87 14.52 -13.23
N PRO A 94 10.00 14.89 -11.94
CA PRO A 94 8.85 14.98 -11.05
C PRO A 94 7.84 16.02 -11.56
N THR A 95 6.55 15.67 -11.55
CA THR A 95 5.45 16.57 -11.91
C THR A 95 4.54 16.74 -10.70
N ALA A 96 4.37 17.97 -10.22
CA ALA A 96 3.47 18.29 -9.12
C ALA A 96 2.11 18.75 -9.65
N ASP A 97 1.03 18.35 -8.96
CA ASP A 97 -0.31 18.90 -9.15
C ASP A 97 -0.53 20.17 -8.30
N GLU A 98 -1.74 20.71 -8.34
CA GLU A 98 -2.11 21.93 -7.61
C GLU A 98 -2.10 21.77 -6.08
N ASP A 99 -2.20 20.53 -5.58
CA ASP A 99 -2.13 20.19 -4.15
C ASP A 99 -0.71 19.82 -3.70
N GLY A 100 0.26 19.87 -4.61
CA GLY A 100 1.64 19.53 -4.38
C GLY A 100 1.92 18.02 -4.39
N ALA A 101 0.92 17.16 -4.68
CA ALA A 101 1.18 15.74 -4.89
C ALA A 101 2.09 15.58 -6.12
N THR A 102 3.13 14.77 -5.97
CA THR A 102 4.18 14.68 -7.00
C THR A 102 4.24 13.30 -7.60
N THR A 103 4.19 13.25 -8.92
CA THR A 103 4.20 12.03 -9.73
C THR A 103 5.55 11.83 -10.43
N LEU A 104 6.01 10.59 -10.40
CA LEU A 104 7.17 10.08 -11.12
C LEU A 104 6.71 9.00 -12.11
N ASP A 105 6.93 9.22 -13.40
CA ASP A 105 6.70 8.20 -14.43
C ASP A 105 7.92 7.29 -14.53
N VAL A 106 7.77 6.03 -14.15
CA VAL A 106 8.86 5.08 -14.03
C VAL A 106 8.64 3.84 -14.89
N THR A 107 9.74 3.22 -15.31
CA THR A 107 9.73 1.97 -16.07
C THR A 107 10.69 0.98 -15.44
N VAL A 108 10.27 -0.28 -15.31
CA VAL A 108 11.06 -1.37 -14.76
C VAL A 108 12.26 -1.66 -15.65
N GLY A 109 13.43 -1.56 -15.08
CA GLY A 109 14.72 -1.85 -15.72
C GLY A 109 14.99 -3.35 -15.86
N ALA A 110 16.17 -3.67 -16.41
CA ALA A 110 16.61 -5.05 -16.62
C ALA A 110 16.84 -5.84 -15.31
N ASP A 111 17.11 -5.13 -14.21
CA ASP A 111 17.25 -5.69 -12.85
C ASP A 111 15.91 -5.98 -12.15
N GLY A 112 14.79 -5.70 -12.81
CA GLY A 112 13.46 -5.88 -12.27
C GLY A 112 12.99 -4.75 -11.37
N THR A 113 13.75 -3.65 -11.21
CA THR A 113 13.41 -2.49 -10.38
C THR A 113 12.98 -1.30 -11.23
N ALA A 114 11.98 -0.55 -10.79
CA ALA A 114 11.54 0.70 -11.41
C ALA A 114 11.97 1.93 -10.60
N LEU A 115 11.76 1.88 -9.29
CA LEU A 115 11.91 3.00 -8.37
C LEU A 115 12.22 2.50 -6.98
N THR A 116 13.09 3.20 -6.28
CA THR A 116 13.28 3.08 -4.84
C THR A 116 13.00 4.42 -4.18
N ILE A 117 12.15 4.44 -3.13
CA ILE A 117 11.92 5.61 -2.29
C ILE A 117 12.39 5.26 -0.88
N THR A 118 13.28 6.10 -0.32
CA THR A 118 13.75 5.99 1.06
C THR A 118 13.11 7.10 1.87
N PRO A 119 12.21 6.76 2.81
CA PRO A 119 11.62 7.71 3.73
C PRO A 119 12.68 8.34 4.65
N PRO A 120 12.46 9.56 5.17
CA PRO A 120 13.38 10.17 6.12
C PRO A 120 13.38 9.43 7.47
N ALA A 121 14.45 9.62 8.24
CA ALA A 121 14.56 9.04 9.58
C ALA A 121 13.34 9.37 10.46
N GLY A 122 12.91 8.39 11.27
CA GLY A 122 11.72 8.50 12.11
C GLY A 122 10.39 8.31 11.36
N THR A 123 10.44 8.00 10.06
CA THR A 123 9.26 7.67 9.25
C THR A 123 9.27 6.19 8.91
N THR A 124 8.14 5.51 9.11
CA THR A 124 7.94 4.11 8.72
C THR A 124 7.07 4.03 7.48
N ALA A 125 7.35 3.04 6.61
CA ALA A 125 6.54 2.73 5.45
C ALA A 125 5.76 1.43 5.67
N ALA A 126 4.54 1.35 5.14
CA ALA A 126 3.76 0.13 5.11
C ALA A 126 3.09 -0.03 3.74
N ALA A 127 3.34 -1.15 3.07
CA ALA A 127 2.62 -1.53 1.86
C ALA A 127 1.24 -2.08 2.24
N LEU A 128 0.21 -1.65 1.53
CA LEU A 128 -1.19 -2.02 1.74
C LEU A 128 -1.64 -3.08 0.73
N ALA A 129 -2.80 -3.68 0.99
CA ALA A 129 -3.29 -4.81 0.21
C ALA A 129 -3.59 -4.47 -1.27
N ASP A 130 -3.84 -3.21 -1.58
CA ASP A 130 -4.07 -2.70 -2.94
C ASP A 130 -2.77 -2.30 -3.68
N GLY A 131 -1.61 -2.47 -3.02
CA GLY A 131 -0.30 -2.09 -3.54
C GLY A 131 0.07 -0.63 -3.32
N SER A 132 -0.80 0.17 -2.70
CA SER A 132 -0.45 1.51 -2.22
C SER A 132 0.43 1.44 -0.97
N VAL A 133 1.06 2.55 -0.61
CA VAL A 133 1.96 2.63 0.56
C VAL A 133 1.58 3.82 1.41
N VAL A 134 1.63 3.65 2.72
CA VAL A 134 1.51 4.77 3.66
C VAL A 134 2.82 5.01 4.38
N LEU A 135 3.14 6.27 4.57
CA LEU A 135 4.24 6.73 5.41
C LEU A 135 3.67 7.30 6.70
N ARG A 136 4.21 6.85 7.84
CA ARG A 136 3.78 7.29 9.17
C ARG A 136 4.96 7.75 10.00
N ARG A 137 4.74 8.79 10.81
CA ARG A 137 5.69 9.25 11.83
C ARG A 137 5.00 9.15 13.18
N ASP A 138 5.61 8.47 14.15
CA ASP A 138 5.01 8.20 15.46
C ASP A 138 3.59 7.58 15.37
N GLY A 139 3.36 6.76 14.34
CA GLY A 139 2.08 6.13 14.06
C GLY A 139 1.07 7.00 13.30
N ALA A 140 1.28 8.30 13.20
CA ALA A 140 0.41 9.22 12.46
C ALA A 140 0.71 9.21 10.96
N PHE A 141 -0.32 9.29 10.13
CA PHE A 141 -0.20 9.46 8.67
C PHE A 141 0.57 10.75 8.34
N VAL A 142 1.55 10.67 7.45
CA VAL A 142 2.29 11.83 6.94
C VAL A 142 2.28 11.90 5.42
N ALA A 143 2.15 10.77 4.72
CA ALA A 143 2.01 10.73 3.28
C ALA A 143 1.44 9.40 2.80
N GLY A 144 0.80 9.41 1.65
CA GLY A 144 0.43 8.23 0.90
C GLY A 144 1.13 8.17 -0.45
N ILE A 145 1.39 6.95 -0.92
CA ILE A 145 1.97 6.72 -2.24
C ILE A 145 1.06 5.76 -2.99
N THR A 146 0.59 6.20 -4.14
CA THR A 146 -0.22 5.39 -5.05
C THR A 146 0.53 5.14 -6.34
N SER A 147 0.17 4.08 -7.06
CA SER A 147 0.73 3.82 -8.38
C SER A 147 -0.35 3.41 -9.36
N VAL A 148 -0.32 4.00 -10.55
CA VAL A 148 -1.23 3.70 -11.64
C VAL A 148 -0.44 3.14 -12.82
N ARG A 149 -0.88 2.01 -13.34
CA ARG A 149 -0.29 1.40 -14.52
C ARG A 149 -0.43 2.31 -15.76
N THR A 150 0.67 2.53 -16.46
CA THR A 150 0.70 3.37 -17.66
C THR A 150 0.90 2.57 -18.97
N ALA A 151 1.15 1.24 -18.87
CA ALA A 151 1.28 0.34 -20.03
C ALA A 151 0.41 -0.91 -19.88
N ASN A 152 0.18 -1.64 -20.99
CA ASN A 152 -0.68 -2.84 -21.05
C ASN A 152 -0.04 -4.11 -20.46
N VAL A 153 0.84 -3.96 -19.49
CA VAL A 153 1.49 -5.03 -18.72
C VAL A 153 1.13 -4.89 -17.24
N THR A 154 1.39 -5.92 -16.45
CA THR A 154 1.18 -5.84 -14.99
C THR A 154 1.98 -4.68 -14.41
N ALA A 155 1.33 -3.83 -13.60
CA ALA A 155 2.02 -2.73 -12.95
C ALA A 155 3.14 -3.25 -12.03
N PRO A 156 4.25 -2.52 -11.87
CA PRO A 156 5.23 -2.83 -10.84
C PRO A 156 4.56 -2.74 -9.46
N ALA A 157 4.91 -3.68 -8.58
CA ALA A 157 4.36 -3.75 -7.23
C ALA A 157 5.32 -3.11 -6.22
N ALA A 158 4.75 -2.40 -5.25
CA ALA A 158 5.50 -1.84 -4.13
C ALA A 158 5.79 -2.91 -3.06
N SER A 159 6.99 -2.89 -2.51
CA SER A 159 7.38 -3.67 -1.34
C SER A 159 8.23 -2.85 -0.40
N VAL A 160 8.06 -3.07 0.91
CA VAL A 160 8.86 -2.40 1.93
C VAL A 160 10.02 -3.31 2.32
N GLN A 161 11.23 -2.81 2.23
CA GLN A 161 12.46 -3.52 2.55
C GLN A 161 12.76 -3.46 4.05
N ALA A 162 13.68 -4.30 4.52
CA ALA A 162 14.06 -4.38 5.94
C ALA A 162 14.68 -3.06 6.49
N ASP A 163 15.27 -2.25 5.63
CA ASP A 163 15.80 -0.91 5.96
C ASP A 163 14.76 0.20 5.88
N GLY A 164 13.51 -0.14 5.55
CA GLY A 164 12.40 0.80 5.42
C GLY A 164 12.26 1.45 4.03
N ALA A 165 13.16 1.16 3.10
CA ALA A 165 13.01 1.61 1.72
C ALA A 165 11.80 0.95 1.04
N VAL A 166 11.12 1.69 0.17
CA VAL A 166 10.02 1.19 -0.66
C VAL A 166 10.53 1.00 -2.07
N VAL A 167 10.40 -0.22 -2.58
CA VAL A 167 10.87 -0.59 -3.92
C VAL A 167 9.68 -0.98 -4.79
N TRP A 168 9.57 -0.35 -5.95
CA TRP A 168 8.67 -0.78 -7.02
C TRP A 168 9.43 -1.69 -7.97
N ALA A 169 8.97 -2.94 -8.05
CA ALA A 169 9.61 -3.97 -8.86
C ALA A 169 8.57 -4.74 -9.69
N GLY A 170 9.01 -5.32 -10.80
CA GLY A 170 8.11 -6.04 -11.68
C GLY A 170 8.79 -6.58 -12.94
N GLN A 171 7.99 -6.83 -13.95
CA GLN A 171 8.47 -7.30 -15.25
C GLN A 171 9.18 -6.17 -15.99
N THR A 172 10.36 -6.44 -16.55
CA THR A 172 11.09 -5.47 -17.39
C THR A 172 10.20 -4.83 -18.46
N GLY A 173 10.24 -3.51 -18.55
CA GLY A 173 9.42 -2.71 -19.45
C GLY A 173 8.01 -2.39 -18.93
N ALA A 174 7.61 -2.92 -17.78
CA ALA A 174 6.39 -2.47 -17.10
C ALA A 174 6.57 -1.02 -16.64
N SER A 175 5.52 -0.20 -16.78
CA SER A 175 5.58 1.22 -16.42
C SER A 175 4.43 1.62 -15.52
N ALA A 176 4.68 2.59 -14.64
CA ALA A 176 3.69 3.17 -13.75
C ALA A 176 3.96 4.66 -13.50
N ALA A 177 2.89 5.40 -13.24
CA ALA A 177 2.92 6.70 -12.60
C ALA A 177 2.85 6.48 -11.08
N VAL A 178 3.90 6.82 -10.34
CA VAL A 178 3.98 6.70 -8.88
C VAL A 178 3.80 8.09 -8.29
N THR A 179 2.74 8.29 -7.51
CA THR A 179 2.38 9.59 -6.93
C THR A 179 2.56 9.57 -5.41
N LEU A 180 3.35 10.49 -4.89
CA LEU A 180 3.54 10.78 -3.46
C LEU A 180 2.73 12.01 -3.10
N ALA A 181 1.86 11.91 -2.08
CA ALA A 181 1.02 13.01 -1.61
C ALA A 181 1.00 13.11 -0.09
N THR A 182 1.00 14.33 0.41
CA THR A 182 0.87 14.66 1.84
C THR A 182 -0.47 15.28 2.18
N VAL A 183 -1.22 15.74 1.18
CA VAL A 183 -2.55 16.35 1.33
C VAL A 183 -3.61 15.42 0.77
N ALA A 184 -4.58 15.03 1.62
CA ALA A 184 -5.77 14.30 1.23
C ALA A 184 -7.03 15.17 1.34
N VAL A 185 -7.10 16.05 2.35
CA VAL A 185 -8.20 17.00 2.59
C VAL A 185 -7.66 18.41 2.41
N ARG A 186 -8.24 19.18 1.47
CA ARG A 186 -7.93 20.60 1.28
C ARG A 186 -8.63 21.45 2.33
N ASP A 187 -9.93 21.19 2.54
CA ASP A 187 -10.77 21.88 3.50
C ASP A 187 -11.89 20.97 4.01
N ALA A 188 -12.36 21.25 5.22
CA ALA A 188 -13.53 20.60 5.78
C ALA A 188 -14.30 21.60 6.66
N THR A 189 -15.51 21.98 6.24
CA THR A 189 -16.30 23.03 6.86
C THR A 189 -17.71 22.55 7.19
N TRP A 190 -18.18 22.81 8.42
CA TRP A 190 -19.55 22.52 8.84
C TRP A 190 -20.54 23.52 8.23
N ALA A 191 -21.63 23.01 7.68
CA ALA A 191 -22.71 23.81 7.11
C ALA A 191 -24.08 23.29 7.54
N GLU A 192 -25.03 24.21 7.76
CA GLU A 192 -26.43 23.88 7.87
C GLU A 192 -27.03 23.70 6.47
N ARG A 193 -27.74 22.59 6.29
CA ARG A 193 -28.38 22.26 5.02
C ARG A 193 -29.89 22.21 5.13
N GLY A 194 -30.49 23.22 5.81
CA GLY A 194 -31.93 23.43 5.86
C GLY A 194 -32.70 22.19 6.31
N ASP A 195 -33.36 21.52 5.37
CA ASP A 195 -34.32 20.45 5.67
C ASP A 195 -33.70 19.04 5.78
N GLU A 196 -32.36 18.91 5.73
CA GLU A 196 -31.68 17.59 5.67
C GLU A 196 -31.51 16.93 7.05
N GLY A 197 -31.94 17.54 8.15
CA GLY A 197 -32.01 16.90 9.48
C GLY A 197 -30.80 17.12 10.39
N GLY A 198 -29.79 17.89 9.96
CA GLY A 198 -28.60 18.20 10.79
C GLY A 198 -27.50 18.94 10.06
N LEU A 199 -26.39 19.12 10.77
CA LEU A 199 -25.18 19.69 10.17
C LEU A 199 -24.56 18.70 9.17
N SER A 200 -24.06 19.23 8.07
CA SER A 200 -23.29 18.52 7.06
C SER A 200 -21.84 19.02 7.09
N LEU A 201 -20.88 18.10 7.09
CA LEU A 201 -19.47 18.42 6.92
C LEU A 201 -19.14 18.40 5.43
N MET A 202 -18.90 19.57 4.87
CA MET A 202 -18.46 19.72 3.49
C MET A 202 -16.95 19.50 3.42
N VAL A 203 -16.52 18.43 2.76
CA VAL A 203 -15.11 18.07 2.59
C VAL A 203 -14.68 18.38 1.17
N GLU A 204 -13.60 19.13 1.01
CA GLU A 204 -12.95 19.34 -0.27
C GLU A 204 -11.73 18.39 -0.37
N PRO A 205 -11.84 17.29 -1.14
CA PRO A 205 -10.74 16.36 -1.29
C PRO A 205 -9.68 16.91 -2.25
N SER A 206 -8.43 16.54 -2.02
CA SER A 206 -7.34 16.83 -2.95
C SER A 206 -7.50 16.02 -4.25
N THR A 207 -6.76 16.42 -5.28
CA THR A 207 -6.70 15.68 -6.55
C THR A 207 -6.23 14.23 -6.33
N TRP A 208 -5.20 14.04 -5.48
CA TRP A 208 -4.73 12.71 -5.12
C TRP A 208 -5.82 11.88 -4.41
N ALA A 209 -6.58 12.47 -3.49
CA ALA A 209 -7.63 11.78 -2.75
C ALA A 209 -8.75 11.23 -3.64
N ARG A 210 -8.99 11.85 -4.79
CA ARG A 210 -9.99 11.41 -5.78
C ARG A 210 -9.59 10.12 -6.50
N SER A 211 -8.31 9.71 -6.43
CA SER A 211 -7.84 8.46 -7.04
C SER A 211 -8.29 7.21 -6.30
N GLY A 212 -8.71 7.34 -5.04
CA GLY A 212 -9.13 6.22 -4.20
C GLY A 212 -8.00 5.30 -3.76
N GLY A 213 -8.36 4.21 -3.09
CA GLY A 213 -7.42 3.21 -2.58
C GLY A 213 -7.15 3.33 -1.09
N LEU A 214 -6.46 2.34 -0.53
CA LEU A 214 -6.30 2.21 0.93
C LEU A 214 -5.41 3.31 1.53
N ALA A 215 -4.35 3.73 0.83
CA ALA A 215 -3.53 4.84 1.32
C ALA A 215 -4.28 6.18 1.30
N VAL A 216 -5.15 6.36 0.31
CA VAL A 216 -6.03 7.52 0.22
C VAL A 216 -7.05 7.52 1.36
N ASP A 217 -7.71 6.39 1.62
CA ASP A 217 -8.67 6.24 2.70
C ASP A 217 -8.05 6.59 4.05
N GLU A 218 -6.85 6.07 4.33
CA GLU A 218 -6.11 6.39 5.55
C GLU A 218 -5.77 7.88 5.65
N GLY A 219 -5.29 8.49 4.56
CA GLY A 219 -4.95 9.91 4.52
C GLY A 219 -6.16 10.81 4.73
N LEU A 220 -7.25 10.52 4.03
CA LEU A 220 -8.53 11.22 4.17
C LEU A 220 -9.05 11.14 5.61
N TRP A 221 -9.11 9.93 6.17
CA TRP A 221 -9.61 9.73 7.53
C TRP A 221 -8.76 10.42 8.58
N ALA A 222 -7.43 10.29 8.49
CA ALA A 222 -6.51 10.91 9.43
C ALA A 222 -6.63 12.45 9.42
N GLN A 223 -6.68 13.07 8.23
CA GLN A 223 -6.76 14.51 8.10
C GLN A 223 -8.15 15.05 8.44
N LEU A 224 -9.21 14.38 7.98
CA LEU A 224 -10.57 14.76 8.30
C LEU A 224 -10.83 14.78 9.80
N THR A 225 -10.42 13.72 10.51
CA THR A 225 -10.65 13.62 11.96
C THR A 225 -9.76 14.58 12.77
N ALA A 226 -8.63 14.99 12.22
CA ALA A 226 -7.81 16.06 12.82
C ALA A 226 -8.44 17.44 12.66
N ILE A 227 -9.12 17.71 11.51
CA ILE A 227 -9.81 18.99 11.23
C ILE A 227 -11.16 19.02 11.98
N ALA A 228 -11.91 17.94 11.93
CA ALA A 228 -13.28 17.82 12.47
C ALA A 228 -13.41 16.58 13.37
N PRO A 229 -12.90 16.63 14.63
CA PRO A 229 -12.93 15.47 15.54
C PRO A 229 -14.36 14.96 15.82
N ASP A 230 -15.35 15.84 15.82
CA ASP A 230 -16.76 15.48 16.05
C ASP A 230 -17.35 14.62 14.91
N ALA A 231 -16.70 14.58 13.75
CA ALA A 231 -17.06 13.72 12.63
C ALA A 231 -16.45 12.31 12.73
N ALA A 232 -15.67 12.00 13.74
CA ALA A 232 -14.96 10.72 13.89
C ALA A 232 -15.89 9.56 14.27
N THR A 233 -16.83 9.21 13.40
CA THR A 233 -17.79 8.10 13.56
C THR A 233 -17.69 7.13 12.39
N GLN A 234 -18.09 5.86 12.59
CA GLN A 234 -18.09 4.86 11.53
C GLN A 234 -19.03 5.26 10.38
N ALA A 235 -20.19 5.82 10.68
CA ALA A 235 -21.12 6.30 9.66
C ALA A 235 -20.51 7.36 8.74
N VAL A 236 -19.70 8.27 9.29
CA VAL A 236 -18.98 9.29 8.51
C VAL A 236 -17.85 8.64 7.69
N HIS A 237 -17.11 7.69 8.24
CA HIS A 237 -16.08 6.97 7.51
C HIS A 237 -16.66 6.19 6.32
N ASP A 238 -17.79 5.51 6.52
CA ASP A 238 -18.48 4.79 5.45
C ASP A 238 -19.00 5.73 4.36
N GLN A 239 -19.52 6.93 4.73
CA GLN A 239 -19.90 7.95 3.76
C GLN A 239 -18.69 8.49 3.00
N LEU A 240 -17.57 8.78 3.67
CA LEU A 240 -16.33 9.26 3.06
C LEU A 240 -15.82 8.25 2.02
N THR A 241 -15.70 6.98 2.40
CA THR A 241 -15.31 5.89 1.50
C THR A 241 -16.30 5.75 0.34
N CYS A 242 -17.60 5.87 0.61
CA CYS A 242 -18.63 5.83 -0.44
C CYS A 242 -18.47 6.98 -1.45
N HIS A 243 -18.16 8.20 -1.00
CA HIS A 243 -17.92 9.34 -1.90
C HIS A 243 -16.66 9.16 -2.73
N THR A 244 -15.60 8.63 -2.16
CA THR A 244 -14.36 8.30 -2.89
C THR A 244 -14.62 7.32 -4.03
N ILE A 245 -15.49 6.33 -3.82
CA ILE A 245 -15.82 5.30 -4.83
C ILE A 245 -16.88 5.81 -5.83
N GLY A 246 -17.95 6.43 -5.33
CA GLY A 246 -19.16 6.71 -6.09
C GLY A 246 -19.26 8.12 -6.67
N ALA A 247 -18.45 9.05 -6.20
CA ALA A 247 -18.52 10.46 -6.56
C ALA A 247 -17.16 11.18 -6.57
N PRO A 248 -16.09 10.57 -7.14
CA PRO A 248 -14.75 11.16 -7.09
C PRO A 248 -14.66 12.52 -7.78
N ASP A 249 -15.53 12.78 -8.76
CA ASP A 249 -15.49 14.00 -9.57
C ASP A 249 -16.29 15.19 -8.97
N LYS A 250 -16.94 14.99 -7.81
CA LYS A 250 -17.63 16.10 -7.13
C LYS A 250 -16.62 17.04 -6.49
N ASP A 251 -16.86 18.35 -6.61
CA ASP A 251 -15.99 19.37 -5.99
C ASP A 251 -15.90 19.19 -4.48
N THR A 252 -17.03 18.91 -3.82
CA THR A 252 -17.10 18.64 -2.39
C THR A 252 -17.90 17.38 -2.09
N TRP A 253 -17.54 16.70 -1.00
CA TRP A 253 -18.29 15.61 -0.42
C TRP A 253 -18.98 16.05 0.85
N ASN A 254 -20.30 15.83 0.92
CA ASN A 254 -21.07 16.16 2.11
C ASN A 254 -21.21 14.93 2.98
N LEU A 255 -20.70 15.01 4.21
CA LEU A 255 -20.75 13.96 5.20
C LEU A 255 -21.71 14.37 6.31
N GLU A 256 -22.60 13.46 6.71
CA GLU A 256 -23.72 13.75 7.57
C GLU A 256 -23.75 12.81 8.78
N PRO A 257 -23.11 13.19 9.90
CA PRO A 257 -22.96 12.33 11.09
C PRO A 257 -24.27 11.90 11.73
N TRP A 258 -25.36 12.61 11.45
CA TRP A 258 -26.71 12.29 11.95
C TRP A 258 -27.38 11.12 11.20
N ARG A 259 -26.85 10.71 10.06
CA ARG A 259 -27.34 9.54 9.33
C ARG A 259 -27.01 8.25 10.09
N PRO A 260 -27.85 7.20 9.94
CA PRO A 260 -27.62 5.93 10.62
C PRO A 260 -26.36 5.23 10.13
N ASP A 261 -25.67 4.57 11.06
CA ASP A 261 -24.62 3.62 10.74
C ASP A 261 -25.25 2.31 10.24
N VAL A 262 -25.20 2.09 8.96
CA VAL A 262 -25.75 0.90 8.28
C VAL A 262 -24.65 0.01 7.67
N GLY A 263 -23.38 0.41 7.83
CA GLY A 263 -22.21 -0.21 7.24
C GLY A 263 -22.01 0.15 5.78
N LEU A 264 -20.76 0.03 5.31
CA LEU A 264 -20.31 0.50 3.99
C LEU A 264 -21.16 0.00 2.83
N LEU A 265 -21.51 -1.30 2.79
CA LEU A 265 -22.27 -1.86 1.66
C LEU A 265 -23.68 -1.27 1.56
N ALA A 266 -24.35 -1.04 2.68
CA ALA A 266 -25.66 -0.42 2.68
C ALA A 266 -25.55 1.08 2.35
N THR A 267 -24.51 1.76 2.83
CA THR A 267 -24.21 3.16 2.48
C THR A 267 -23.98 3.32 0.98
N LEU A 268 -23.20 2.44 0.35
CA LEU A 268 -23.00 2.40 -1.11
C LEU A 268 -24.35 2.17 -1.85
N SER A 269 -25.16 1.22 -1.38
CA SER A 269 -26.48 0.94 -1.97
C SER A 269 -27.43 2.13 -1.87
N ALA A 270 -27.33 2.93 -0.80
CA ALA A 270 -28.07 4.16 -0.58
C ALA A 270 -27.43 5.40 -1.26
N ARG A 271 -26.45 5.19 -2.16
CA ARG A 271 -25.73 6.27 -2.87
C ARG A 271 -25.13 7.30 -1.92
N CYS A 272 -24.49 6.83 -0.87
CA CYS A 272 -23.84 7.57 0.22
C CYS A 272 -24.80 8.31 1.18
N ASN A 273 -26.10 8.18 1.01
CA ASN A 273 -27.12 8.87 1.83
C ASN A 273 -28.11 7.87 2.47
N PRO A 274 -27.67 7.04 3.44
CA PRO A 274 -28.60 6.14 4.11
C PRO A 274 -29.66 6.91 4.90
N GLU A 275 -30.92 6.49 4.79
CA GLU A 275 -32.04 7.05 5.55
C GLU A 275 -32.37 6.16 6.76
N PRO A 276 -32.97 6.72 7.82
CA PRO A 276 -33.41 5.98 9.01
C PRO A 276 -34.40 4.85 8.70
#